data_a432199514a67857a0f9865b9283e879
#
_entry.id   a432199514a67857a0f9865b9283e879
#
_cell.length_a   1.000
_cell.length_b   1.000
_cell.length_c   1.000
_cell.angle_alpha   90.00
_cell.angle_beta   90.00
_cell.angle_gamma   90.00
#
_symmetry.space_group_name_H-M   'P 1'
#
loop_
_entity.id
_entity.type
_entity.pdbx_description
1 polymer ?
#
loop_
_entity_poly.entity_id
_entity_poly.type
_entity_poly.pdbx_seq_one_letter_code
_entity_poly.pdbx_strand_id
1 'polypeptide(L)'
;MEKLKKYLKKPTSLRKKMILVFVFLIITSGLVISIFSASVYRYGYGKISRVYLSDVTKQTTNNLERQITDIEDINIQILSNSVIQKELQVVNESKLDSYEIRNVSHIIERELEPHALSSFDIVSMSVVSLEGTVFSVNKVTPRGIDFGFSEEEIYKANGTTLWGLVGPDNDICVAKAILNLNTMKPIGYINLVYEREYFADIVKDNSTEYSGASYVVDKNKKIVVTNHEKYLGNEFPGEIERLRSTNDSRYDILNNTNVFYYVGNEMSNGWTLVETVSVKEFYRNTNYVMLVTLLFLLGILFLSFVAISILTKHITKPTQDLLESMKLFGKGNLSHRVEVTTQDEIGQIGSEYNRMAENIETLIEKVYKMEIMQKQAEIDFLCMQINPHFLYNTLDTISWAAIAQGNERAKIAMDLFCYRVAQYI
;
A
#
# COMPACT_ATOMS: atom_id res chain seq x y z
N MET A 1 -26.89 -12.86 4.83
CA MET A 1 -27.62 -13.16 3.57
C MET A 1 -29.14 -13.14 3.74
N GLU A 2 -29.74 -13.73 4.77
CA GLU A 2 -31.22 -13.75 4.99
C GLU A 2 -31.84 -12.36 5.15
N LYS A 3 -31.20 -11.43 5.86
CA LYS A 3 -31.70 -10.05 5.99
C LYS A 3 -31.75 -9.33 4.64
N LEU A 4 -30.79 -9.58 3.75
CA LEU A 4 -30.76 -9.01 2.39
C LEU A 4 -31.90 -9.60 1.53
N LYS A 5 -32.14 -10.91 1.61
CA LYS A 5 -33.28 -11.59 0.94
C LYS A 5 -34.63 -11.04 1.42
N LYS A 6 -34.77 -10.73 2.72
CA LYS A 6 -35.98 -10.16 3.30
C LYS A 6 -36.22 -8.70 2.88
N TYR A 7 -35.15 -7.92 2.67
CA TYR A 7 -35.23 -6.55 2.17
C TYR A 7 -35.55 -6.47 0.69
N LEU A 8 -35.04 -7.40 -0.13
CA LEU A 8 -35.35 -7.50 -1.55
C LEU A 8 -36.80 -7.94 -1.84
N LYS A 9 -37.47 -8.59 -0.87
CA LYS A 9 -38.90 -9.00 -0.99
C LYS A 9 -39.90 -7.89 -0.62
N LYS A 10 -39.45 -6.80 0.04
CA LYS A 10 -40.36 -5.65 0.28
C LYS A 10 -40.65 -4.92 -1.03
N PRO A 11 -41.85 -4.35 -1.24
CA PRO A 11 -42.18 -3.55 -2.41
C PRO A 11 -41.45 -2.20 -2.35
N THR A 12 -40.12 -2.25 -2.53
CA THR A 12 -39.28 -1.06 -2.70
C THR A 12 -39.13 -0.76 -4.18
N SER A 13 -39.04 0.51 -4.55
CA SER A 13 -38.87 0.89 -5.95
C SER A 13 -37.66 0.19 -6.57
N LEU A 14 -37.75 -0.19 -7.83
CA LEU A 14 -36.69 -0.85 -8.61
C LEU A 14 -35.35 -0.08 -8.48
N ARG A 15 -35.42 1.25 -8.49
CA ARG A 15 -34.30 2.16 -8.25
C ARG A 15 -33.55 1.84 -6.96
N LYS A 16 -34.26 1.75 -5.82
CA LYS A 16 -33.65 1.47 -4.52
C LYS A 16 -32.98 0.10 -4.47
N LYS A 17 -33.59 -0.91 -5.11
CA LYS A 17 -33.03 -2.27 -5.21
C LYS A 17 -31.76 -2.29 -6.05
N MET A 18 -31.76 -1.65 -7.22
CA MET A 18 -30.60 -1.55 -8.08
C MET A 18 -29.45 -0.83 -7.38
N ILE A 19 -29.68 0.35 -6.80
CA ILE A 19 -28.65 1.09 -6.07
C ILE A 19 -28.05 0.20 -4.97
N LEU A 20 -28.87 -0.48 -4.17
CA LEU A 20 -28.38 -1.30 -3.06
C LEU A 20 -27.54 -2.48 -3.54
N VAL A 21 -27.96 -3.16 -4.61
CA VAL A 21 -27.18 -4.27 -5.19
C VAL A 21 -25.85 -3.80 -5.77
N PHE A 22 -25.86 -2.70 -6.54
CA PHE A 22 -24.62 -2.16 -7.12
C PHE A 22 -23.65 -1.65 -6.05
N VAL A 23 -24.14 -0.89 -5.07
CA VAL A 23 -23.31 -0.41 -3.96
C VAL A 23 -22.74 -1.58 -3.16
N PHE A 24 -23.54 -2.59 -2.87
CA PHE A 24 -23.06 -3.81 -2.18
C PHE A 24 -21.98 -4.55 -2.99
N LEU A 25 -22.18 -4.73 -4.29
CA LEU A 25 -21.22 -5.38 -5.18
C LEU A 25 -19.89 -4.61 -5.24
N ILE A 26 -19.94 -3.28 -5.34
CA ILE A 26 -18.76 -2.44 -5.42
C ILE A 26 -17.99 -2.44 -4.09
N ILE A 27 -18.70 -2.29 -2.97
CA ILE A 27 -18.05 -2.32 -1.65
C ILE A 27 -17.41 -3.70 -1.39
N THR A 28 -18.10 -4.79 -1.68
CA THR A 28 -17.56 -6.13 -1.45
C THR A 28 -16.37 -6.44 -2.36
N SER A 29 -16.45 -6.13 -3.65
CA SER A 29 -15.33 -6.33 -4.59
C SER A 29 -14.15 -5.43 -4.24
N GLY A 30 -14.37 -4.16 -3.90
CA GLY A 30 -13.32 -3.23 -3.49
C GLY A 30 -12.63 -3.67 -2.20
N LEU A 31 -13.39 -4.18 -1.24
CA LEU A 31 -12.85 -4.68 0.03
C LEU A 31 -12.00 -5.95 -0.18
N VAL A 32 -12.45 -6.87 -1.03
CA VAL A 32 -11.69 -8.07 -1.41
C VAL A 32 -10.40 -7.69 -2.13
N ILE A 33 -10.46 -6.78 -3.11
CA ILE A 33 -9.26 -6.31 -3.84
C ILE A 33 -8.28 -5.62 -2.89
N SER A 34 -8.77 -4.77 -1.98
CA SER A 34 -7.93 -4.05 -1.01
C SER A 34 -7.22 -5.02 -0.05
N ILE A 35 -7.93 -5.99 0.51
CA ILE A 35 -7.35 -7.00 1.40
C ILE A 35 -6.34 -7.87 0.64
N PHE A 36 -6.69 -8.31 -0.57
CA PHE A 36 -5.80 -9.11 -1.41
C PHE A 36 -4.54 -8.33 -1.80
N SER A 37 -4.68 -7.10 -2.27
CA SER A 37 -3.55 -6.22 -2.61
C SER A 37 -2.63 -5.99 -1.42
N ALA A 38 -3.19 -5.66 -0.24
CA ALA A 38 -2.41 -5.48 0.98
C ALA A 38 -1.66 -6.76 1.39
N SER A 39 -2.30 -7.92 1.26
CA SER A 39 -1.68 -9.22 1.60
C SER A 39 -0.55 -9.58 0.63
N VAL A 40 -0.77 -9.43 -0.67
CA VAL A 40 0.25 -9.68 -1.71
C VAL A 40 1.43 -8.73 -1.54
N TYR A 41 1.17 -7.44 -1.30
CA TYR A 41 2.21 -6.45 -1.12
C TYR A 41 3.03 -6.74 0.16
N ARG A 42 2.39 -6.99 1.31
CA ARG A 42 3.09 -7.34 2.55
C ARG A 42 3.94 -8.59 2.41
N TYR A 43 3.40 -9.63 1.80
CA TYR A 43 4.11 -10.90 1.63
C TYR A 43 5.25 -10.76 0.61
N GLY A 44 4.96 -10.22 -0.58
CA GLY A 44 5.92 -10.09 -1.67
C GLY A 44 7.04 -9.11 -1.34
N TYR A 45 6.69 -7.89 -0.93
CA TYR A 45 7.66 -6.86 -0.58
C TYR A 45 8.49 -7.25 0.65
N GLY A 46 7.84 -7.81 1.67
CA GLY A 46 8.53 -8.29 2.87
C GLY A 46 9.56 -9.38 2.56
N LYS A 47 9.26 -10.31 1.66
CA LYS A 47 10.21 -11.35 1.24
C LYS A 47 11.38 -10.79 0.45
N ILE A 48 11.11 -9.94 -0.55
CA ILE A 48 12.14 -9.33 -1.40
C ILE A 48 13.08 -8.45 -0.57
N SER A 49 12.52 -7.59 0.30
CA SER A 49 13.31 -6.71 1.14
C SER A 49 14.18 -7.47 2.15
N ARG A 50 13.69 -8.58 2.70
CA ARG A 50 14.50 -9.43 3.60
C ARG A 50 15.69 -10.07 2.87
N VAL A 51 15.48 -10.58 1.66
CA VAL A 51 16.57 -11.13 0.84
C VAL A 51 17.58 -10.04 0.51
N TYR A 52 17.11 -8.87 0.06
CA TYR A 52 17.97 -7.73 -0.26
C TYR A 52 18.81 -7.28 0.94
N LEU A 53 18.19 -7.12 2.13
CA LEU A 53 18.90 -6.72 3.34
C LEU A 53 19.90 -7.79 3.79
N SER A 54 19.55 -9.06 3.69
CA SER A 54 20.49 -10.16 3.95
C SER A 54 21.69 -10.13 3.00
N ASP A 55 21.46 -9.84 1.72
CA ASP A 55 22.54 -9.74 0.73
C ASP A 55 23.43 -8.52 0.99
N VAL A 56 22.84 -7.37 1.38
CA VAL A 56 23.60 -6.16 1.79
C VAL A 56 24.46 -6.48 3.01
N THR A 57 23.90 -7.07 4.07
CA THR A 57 24.67 -7.47 5.27
C THR A 57 25.83 -8.38 4.91
N LYS A 58 25.59 -9.35 4.01
CA LYS A 58 26.64 -10.26 3.53
C LYS A 58 27.72 -9.51 2.75
N GLN A 59 27.35 -8.57 1.89
CA GLN A 59 28.28 -7.76 1.11
C GLN A 59 29.14 -6.88 2.04
N THR A 60 28.52 -6.21 3.01
CA THR A 60 29.22 -5.40 4.02
C THR A 60 30.19 -6.26 4.84
N THR A 61 29.72 -7.44 5.28
CA THR A 61 30.60 -8.42 5.98
C THR A 61 31.81 -8.81 5.12
N ASN A 62 31.60 -9.10 3.84
CA ASN A 62 32.71 -9.43 2.94
C ASN A 62 33.67 -8.28 2.70
N ASN A 63 33.18 -7.05 2.67
CA ASN A 63 34.03 -5.85 2.56
C ASN A 63 34.89 -5.66 3.82
N LEU A 64 34.27 -5.81 5.01
CA LEU A 64 35.02 -5.78 6.28
C LEU A 64 36.05 -6.91 6.37
N GLU A 65 35.68 -8.13 5.99
CA GLU A 65 36.59 -9.28 5.97
C GLU A 65 37.81 -9.05 5.05
N ARG A 66 37.60 -8.40 3.90
CA ARG A 66 38.71 -8.03 3.02
C ARG A 66 39.68 -7.08 3.68
N GLN A 67 39.16 -6.06 4.37
CA GLN A 67 40.03 -5.10 5.10
C GLN A 67 40.79 -5.77 6.25
N ILE A 68 40.11 -6.68 6.98
CA ILE A 68 40.78 -7.48 8.02
C ILE A 68 41.92 -8.31 7.41
N THR A 69 41.65 -8.94 6.27
CA THR A 69 42.66 -9.73 5.55
C THR A 69 43.85 -8.87 5.08
N ASP A 70 43.58 -7.70 4.50
CA ASP A 70 44.63 -6.77 4.06
C ASP A 70 45.52 -6.34 5.23
N ILE A 71 44.94 -6.09 6.42
CA ILE A 71 45.67 -5.75 7.63
C ILE A 71 46.52 -6.96 8.13
N GLU A 72 45.95 -8.15 8.10
CA GLU A 72 46.68 -9.38 8.47
C GLU A 72 47.83 -9.63 7.50
N ASP A 73 47.69 -9.37 6.20
CA ASP A 73 48.75 -9.48 5.22
C ASP A 73 49.91 -8.50 5.48
N ILE A 74 49.58 -7.25 5.87
CA ILE A 74 50.60 -6.28 6.30
C ILE A 74 51.34 -6.81 7.54
N ASN A 75 50.61 -7.33 8.53
CA ASN A 75 51.25 -7.96 9.69
C ASN A 75 52.23 -9.07 9.29
N ILE A 76 51.78 -9.99 8.40
CA ILE A 76 52.62 -11.11 7.94
C ILE A 76 53.87 -10.63 7.21
N GLN A 77 53.74 -9.58 6.38
CA GLN A 77 54.86 -9.00 5.65
C GLN A 77 55.94 -8.40 6.65
N ILE A 78 55.49 -7.68 7.66
CA ILE A 78 56.38 -7.11 8.66
C ILE A 78 56.99 -8.19 9.56
N LEU A 79 56.21 -9.16 10.01
CA LEU A 79 56.68 -10.29 10.83
C LEU A 79 57.71 -11.14 10.11
N SER A 80 57.58 -11.32 8.80
CA SER A 80 58.48 -12.12 7.96
C SER A 80 59.66 -11.33 7.40
N ASN A 81 59.72 -10.01 7.64
CA ASN A 81 60.80 -9.15 7.14
C ASN A 81 62.14 -9.54 7.81
N SER A 82 63.11 -9.99 7.02
CA SER A 82 64.42 -10.48 7.51
C SER A 82 65.26 -9.39 8.18
N VAL A 83 65.06 -8.12 7.78
CA VAL A 83 65.78 -6.99 8.37
C VAL A 83 65.24 -6.72 9.76
N ILE A 84 63.92 -6.63 9.91
CA ILE A 84 63.25 -6.44 11.19
C ILE A 84 63.55 -7.58 12.14
N GLN A 85 63.50 -8.82 11.68
CA GLN A 85 63.85 -10.02 12.43
C GLN A 85 65.27 -9.94 13.01
N LYS A 86 66.24 -9.57 12.15
CA LYS A 86 67.66 -9.46 12.52
C LYS A 86 67.92 -8.32 13.53
N GLU A 87 67.36 -7.15 13.22
CA GLU A 87 67.62 -5.99 14.09
C GLU A 87 66.97 -6.15 15.47
N LEU A 88 65.76 -6.78 15.55
CA LEU A 88 65.14 -7.11 16.86
C LEU A 88 65.97 -8.10 17.68
N GLN A 89 66.61 -9.10 16.99
CA GLN A 89 67.54 -10.02 17.70
C GLN A 89 68.73 -9.28 18.25
N VAL A 90 69.35 -8.35 17.49
CA VAL A 90 70.48 -7.57 17.91
C VAL A 90 70.08 -6.71 19.13
N VAL A 91 68.92 -6.07 19.13
CA VAL A 91 68.42 -5.28 20.26
C VAL A 91 68.21 -6.13 21.52
N ASN A 92 67.69 -7.36 21.36
CA ASN A 92 67.37 -8.23 22.50
C ASN A 92 68.61 -8.94 23.09
N GLU A 93 69.68 -9.18 22.28
CA GLU A 93 70.83 -9.94 22.67
C GLU A 93 72.01 -9.03 23.11
N SER A 94 72.02 -7.75 22.70
CA SER A 94 73.14 -6.85 22.89
C SER A 94 72.70 -5.62 23.75
N LYS A 95 73.53 -5.23 24.69
CA LYS A 95 73.33 -3.91 25.38
C LYS A 95 73.84 -2.81 24.43
N LEU A 96 72.92 -2.29 23.64
CA LEU A 96 73.20 -1.23 22.68
C LEU A 96 73.27 0.14 23.37
N ASP A 97 74.20 0.99 22.88
CA ASP A 97 74.21 2.38 23.29
C ASP A 97 73.15 3.22 22.59
N SER A 98 72.95 4.48 23.01
CA SER A 98 71.95 5.37 22.46
C SER A 98 72.14 5.66 20.95
N TYR A 99 73.36 5.58 20.43
CA TYR A 99 73.66 5.79 19.04
C TYR A 99 73.29 4.54 18.20
N GLU A 100 73.64 3.37 18.71
CA GLU A 100 73.32 2.09 18.09
C GLU A 100 71.79 1.89 18.05
N ILE A 101 71.05 2.15 19.12
CA ILE A 101 69.60 2.13 19.15
C ILE A 101 68.99 3.04 18.07
N ARG A 102 69.54 4.26 17.91
CA ARG A 102 69.09 5.19 16.87
C ARG A 102 69.31 4.66 15.46
N ASN A 103 70.43 4.00 15.20
CA ASN A 103 70.72 3.38 13.90
C ASN A 103 69.73 2.24 13.63
N VAL A 104 69.44 1.39 14.62
CA VAL A 104 68.44 0.32 14.50
C VAL A 104 67.06 0.92 14.25
N SER A 105 66.71 2.01 14.97
CA SER A 105 65.45 2.73 14.76
C SER A 105 65.27 3.16 13.31
N HIS A 106 66.28 3.82 12.73
CA HIS A 106 66.23 4.24 11.33
C HIS A 106 66.11 3.08 10.35
N ILE A 107 66.71 1.93 10.65
CA ILE A 107 66.61 0.73 9.81
C ILE A 107 65.20 0.14 9.85
N ILE A 108 64.64 -0.05 11.07
CA ILE A 108 63.28 -0.60 11.24
C ILE A 108 62.22 0.39 10.70
N GLU A 109 62.33 1.69 11.01
CA GLU A 109 61.41 2.72 10.51
C GLU A 109 61.37 2.75 8.99
N ARG A 110 62.51 2.64 8.32
CA ARG A 110 62.59 2.58 6.86
C ARG A 110 61.87 1.37 6.28
N GLU A 111 61.89 0.21 6.96
CA GLU A 111 61.15 -0.99 6.53
C GLU A 111 59.63 -0.85 6.80
N LEU A 112 59.20 -0.10 7.83
CA LEU A 112 57.81 0.15 8.14
C LEU A 112 57.18 1.24 7.27
N GLU A 113 57.97 2.25 6.86
CA GLU A 113 57.48 3.45 6.15
C GLU A 113 56.65 3.13 4.88
N PRO A 114 57.03 2.18 3.98
CA PRO A 114 56.24 1.86 2.83
C PRO A 114 54.82 1.35 3.18
N HIS A 115 54.71 0.56 4.25
CA HIS A 115 53.41 0.05 4.74
C HIS A 115 52.58 1.15 5.36
N ALA A 116 53.18 2.05 6.17
CA ALA A 116 52.50 3.19 6.76
C ALA A 116 52.06 4.19 5.70
N LEU A 117 52.75 4.35 4.58
CA LEU A 117 52.36 5.28 3.50
C LEU A 117 51.37 4.68 2.53
N SER A 118 51.28 3.33 2.45
CA SER A 118 50.35 2.65 1.54
C SER A 118 48.87 2.79 1.91
N SER A 119 48.57 3.06 3.21
CA SER A 119 47.21 3.30 3.71
C SER A 119 47.16 4.65 4.43
N PHE A 120 46.20 5.49 4.03
CA PHE A 120 45.95 6.78 4.68
C PHE A 120 45.32 6.65 6.08
N ASP A 121 44.74 5.51 6.37
CA ASP A 121 43.94 5.25 7.57
C ASP A 121 44.79 4.72 8.75
N ILE A 122 46.10 4.49 8.56
CA ILE A 122 47.00 4.09 9.62
C ILE A 122 47.42 5.34 10.43
N VAL A 123 47.04 5.37 11.69
CA VAL A 123 47.45 6.42 12.67
C VAL A 123 48.88 6.21 13.10
N SER A 124 49.22 4.99 13.51
CA SER A 124 50.58 4.63 13.95
C SER A 124 50.87 3.18 13.64
N MET A 125 52.15 2.92 13.35
CA MET A 125 52.73 1.61 13.19
C MET A 125 53.95 1.48 14.03
N SER A 126 53.99 0.51 14.93
CA SER A 126 55.09 0.36 15.91
C SER A 126 55.55 -1.10 15.99
N VAL A 127 56.85 -1.30 16.09
CA VAL A 127 57.47 -2.56 16.47
C VAL A 127 58.15 -2.36 17.81
N VAL A 128 57.90 -3.26 18.75
CA VAL A 128 58.44 -3.16 20.13
C VAL A 128 59.32 -4.38 20.43
N SER A 129 60.53 -4.17 20.93
CA SER A 129 61.43 -5.26 21.35
C SER A 129 60.99 -5.89 22.66
N LEU A 130 61.61 -7.02 23.07
CA LEU A 130 61.36 -7.62 24.39
C LEU A 130 61.78 -6.74 25.59
N GLU A 131 62.72 -5.80 25.36
CA GLU A 131 63.17 -4.85 26.38
C GLU A 131 62.26 -3.57 26.42
N GLY A 132 61.22 -3.53 25.64
CA GLY A 132 60.29 -2.39 25.58
C GLY A 132 60.77 -1.21 24.73
N THR A 133 61.84 -1.40 23.92
CA THR A 133 62.26 -0.36 22.96
C THR A 133 61.27 -0.25 21.81
N VAL A 134 60.77 0.95 21.57
CA VAL A 134 59.73 1.21 20.56
C VAL A 134 60.33 1.83 19.30
N PHE A 135 60.06 1.23 18.17
CA PHE A 135 60.37 1.70 16.82
C PHE A 135 59.08 2.02 16.09
N SER A 136 58.83 3.30 15.73
CA SER A 136 57.51 3.67 15.22
C SER A 136 57.58 4.66 14.08
N VAL A 137 56.62 4.47 13.14
CA VAL A 137 56.27 5.43 12.09
C VAL A 137 54.86 5.96 12.39
N ASN A 138 54.78 7.27 12.70
CA ASN A 138 53.53 7.92 13.05
C ASN A 138 53.20 9.01 12.02
N LYS A 139 51.95 9.07 11.58
CA LYS A 139 51.44 10.17 10.71
C LYS A 139 51.00 11.39 11.54
N VAL A 140 50.69 11.20 12.81
CA VAL A 140 50.22 12.26 13.73
C VAL A 140 51.20 12.38 14.89
N THR A 141 51.44 13.61 15.37
CA THR A 141 52.31 13.90 16.52
C THR A 141 52.00 13.00 17.71
N PRO A 142 53.03 12.44 18.38
CA PRO A 142 52.85 11.43 19.40
C PRO A 142 52.11 11.95 20.63
N ARG A 143 50.83 11.73 20.73
CA ARG A 143 50.17 11.48 22.00
C ARG A 143 50.72 10.12 22.43
N GLY A 144 51.19 9.98 23.67
CA GLY A 144 51.86 8.77 24.15
C GLY A 144 51.25 7.51 23.55
N ILE A 145 52.10 6.64 23.02
CA ILE A 145 51.67 5.44 22.30
C ILE A 145 50.90 4.58 23.29
N ASP A 146 49.58 4.54 23.13
CA ASP A 146 48.72 3.59 23.83
C ASP A 146 48.64 2.34 22.96
N PHE A 147 49.06 1.20 23.48
CA PHE A 147 49.13 -0.04 22.74
C PHE A 147 47.84 -0.86 22.81
N GLY A 148 46.83 -0.44 23.57
CA GLY A 148 45.55 -1.11 23.71
C GLY A 148 45.59 -2.48 24.39
N PHE A 149 46.74 -3.16 24.37
CA PHE A 149 46.97 -4.47 24.98
C PHE A 149 48.24 -4.46 25.80
N SER A 150 48.28 -5.22 26.89
CA SER A 150 49.49 -5.45 27.66
C SER A 150 50.43 -6.43 26.94
N GLU A 151 51.73 -6.30 27.17
CA GLU A 151 52.73 -7.24 26.60
C GLU A 151 52.41 -8.71 26.95
N GLU A 152 51.94 -8.95 28.18
CA GLU A 152 51.58 -10.30 28.63
C GLU A 152 50.44 -10.87 27.83
N GLU A 153 49.40 -10.08 27.49
CA GLU A 153 48.29 -10.49 26.65
C GLU A 153 48.77 -10.83 25.23
N ILE A 154 49.63 -9.99 24.64
CA ILE A 154 50.17 -10.17 23.30
C ILE A 154 50.98 -11.47 23.21
N TYR A 155 51.90 -11.69 24.16
CA TYR A 155 52.73 -12.92 24.15
C TYR A 155 51.93 -14.19 24.46
N LYS A 156 50.92 -14.07 25.36
CA LYS A 156 49.98 -15.17 25.67
C LYS A 156 49.14 -15.61 24.46
N ALA A 157 48.84 -14.66 23.56
CA ALA A 157 48.13 -14.95 22.32
C ALA A 157 48.94 -15.81 21.32
N ASN A 158 50.23 -16.00 21.57
CA ASN A 158 51.15 -16.93 20.87
C ASN A 158 51.05 -16.80 19.34
N GLY A 159 51.21 -15.59 18.82
CA GLY A 159 51.19 -15.31 17.39
C GLY A 159 49.79 -15.17 16.78
N THR A 160 48.71 -15.27 17.58
CA THR A 160 47.36 -14.87 17.15
C THR A 160 47.25 -13.34 17.22
N THR A 161 46.63 -12.73 16.22
CA THR A 161 46.41 -11.28 16.21
C THR A 161 45.32 -10.89 17.22
N LEU A 162 45.59 -9.88 18.00
CA LEU A 162 44.62 -9.27 18.92
C LEU A 162 44.04 -8.02 18.27
N TRP A 163 42.74 -7.85 18.39
CA TRP A 163 41.97 -6.72 17.86
C TRP A 163 41.23 -6.03 19.00
N GLY A 164 41.36 -4.70 19.14
CA GLY A 164 40.71 -3.96 20.20
C GLY A 164 40.57 -2.48 19.89
N LEU A 165 40.07 -1.73 20.87
CA LEU A 165 39.93 -0.28 20.80
C LEU A 165 41.01 0.40 21.67
N VAL A 166 41.53 1.52 21.18
CA VAL A 166 42.60 2.25 21.83
C VAL A 166 42.38 3.77 21.75
N GLY A 167 42.85 4.47 22.74
CA GLY A 167 42.82 5.93 22.79
C GLY A 167 41.44 6.55 23.05
N PRO A 168 41.37 7.89 23.14
CA PRO A 168 40.13 8.62 23.40
C PRO A 168 39.13 8.55 22.20
N ASP A 169 39.67 8.39 20.98
CA ASP A 169 38.87 8.37 19.76
C ASP A 169 38.35 6.93 19.42
N ASN A 170 38.70 5.95 20.29
CA ASN A 170 38.39 4.51 20.10
C ASN A 170 38.87 3.98 18.74
N ASP A 171 40.10 4.30 18.39
CA ASP A 171 40.75 3.78 17.19
C ASP A 171 40.95 2.25 17.29
N ILE A 172 41.05 1.60 16.15
CA ILE A 172 41.20 0.15 16.07
C ILE A 172 42.69 -0.19 16.26
N CYS A 173 42.98 -0.91 17.32
CA CYS A 173 44.31 -1.43 17.61
C CYS A 173 44.41 -2.89 17.18
N VAL A 174 45.54 -3.20 16.52
CA VAL A 174 45.87 -4.55 16.04
C VAL A 174 47.25 -4.89 16.53
N ALA A 175 47.37 -5.87 17.42
CA ALA A 175 48.65 -6.27 18.01
C ALA A 175 48.96 -7.75 17.76
N LYS A 176 50.23 -8.08 17.48
CA LYS A 176 50.68 -9.46 17.20
C LYS A 176 52.12 -9.65 17.63
N ALA A 177 52.39 -10.75 18.32
CA ALA A 177 53.77 -11.13 18.68
C ALA A 177 54.62 -11.45 17.45
N ILE A 178 55.82 -10.92 17.39
CA ILE A 178 56.86 -11.27 16.41
C ILE A 178 57.64 -12.47 16.94
N LEU A 179 57.50 -13.59 16.26
CA LEU A 179 58.22 -14.81 16.59
C LEU A 179 59.49 -14.91 15.73
N ASN A 180 60.59 -15.31 16.35
CA ASN A 180 61.81 -15.67 15.59
C ASN A 180 61.52 -16.85 14.66
N LEU A 181 61.78 -16.70 13.36
CA LEU A 181 61.42 -17.70 12.34
C LEU A 181 62.17 -19.03 12.51
N ASN A 182 63.29 -19.07 13.25
CA ASN A 182 64.05 -20.28 13.46
C ASN A 182 63.72 -20.96 14.80
N THR A 183 63.47 -20.21 15.84
CA THR A 183 63.30 -20.72 17.20
C THR A 183 61.87 -20.73 17.67
N MET A 184 60.96 -20.05 16.93
CA MET A 184 59.53 -19.82 17.29
C MET A 184 59.33 -19.15 18.68
N LYS A 185 60.38 -18.53 19.21
CA LYS A 185 60.27 -17.73 20.44
C LYS A 185 59.94 -16.30 20.10
N PRO A 186 59.19 -15.58 20.97
CA PRO A 186 58.89 -14.17 20.76
C PRO A 186 60.19 -13.37 20.80
N ILE A 187 60.33 -12.39 19.92
CA ILE A 187 61.43 -11.41 19.84
C ILE A 187 60.93 -9.97 19.92
N GLY A 188 59.63 -9.77 20.01
CA GLY A 188 58.95 -8.48 20.09
C GLY A 188 57.50 -8.60 19.69
N TYR A 189 56.90 -7.48 19.46
CA TYR A 189 55.53 -7.45 18.90
C TYR A 189 55.34 -6.26 17.96
N ILE A 190 54.38 -6.37 17.06
CA ILE A 190 53.88 -5.26 16.23
C ILE A 190 52.60 -4.73 16.81
N ASN A 191 52.41 -3.40 16.72
CA ASN A 191 51.17 -2.74 17.05
C ASN A 191 50.80 -1.75 15.93
N LEU A 192 49.65 -1.94 15.34
CA LEU A 192 49.06 -1.08 14.29
C LEU A 192 47.83 -0.41 14.86
N VAL A 193 47.70 0.90 14.63
CA VAL A 193 46.52 1.66 15.02
C VAL A 193 45.92 2.26 13.74
N TYR A 194 44.67 1.95 13.50
CA TYR A 194 43.86 2.42 12.37
C TYR A 194 42.80 3.41 12.87
N GLU A 195 42.54 4.46 12.10
CA GLU A 195 41.39 5.32 12.34
C GLU A 195 40.10 4.48 12.31
N ARG A 196 39.26 4.62 13.34
CA ARG A 196 37.99 3.92 13.44
C ARG A 196 37.09 4.22 12.24
N GLU A 197 37.10 5.46 11.72
CA GLU A 197 36.35 5.92 10.56
C GLU A 197 36.55 5.04 9.35
N TYR A 198 37.72 4.46 9.16
CA TYR A 198 38.01 3.55 8.07
C TYR A 198 37.04 2.35 8.00
N PHE A 199 36.74 1.75 9.15
CA PHE A 199 35.77 0.67 9.24
C PHE A 199 34.33 1.19 9.30
N ALA A 200 34.12 2.35 9.93
CA ALA A 200 32.80 2.96 10.04
C ALA A 200 32.25 3.39 8.68
N ASP A 201 33.10 3.87 7.78
CA ASP A 201 32.69 4.28 6.44
C ASP A 201 32.23 3.07 5.60
N ILE A 202 32.88 1.92 5.72
CA ILE A 202 32.41 0.69 5.06
C ILE A 202 31.00 0.30 5.52
N VAL A 203 30.72 0.48 6.81
CA VAL A 203 29.41 0.21 7.39
C VAL A 203 28.38 1.27 6.97
N LYS A 204 28.79 2.54 6.86
CA LYS A 204 27.91 3.64 6.41
C LYS A 204 27.59 3.56 4.93
N ASP A 205 28.57 3.34 4.07
CA ASP A 205 28.42 3.32 2.60
C ASP A 205 27.50 2.21 2.12
N ASN A 206 27.47 1.10 2.83
CA ASN A 206 26.57 -0.01 2.54
C ASN A 206 25.22 0.10 3.26
N SER A 207 25.03 1.12 4.12
CA SER A 207 23.74 1.31 4.80
C SER A 207 22.66 1.67 3.77
N THR A 208 21.55 0.92 3.80
CA THR A 208 20.40 1.19 2.94
C THR A 208 19.54 2.32 3.53
N GLU A 209 18.69 2.92 2.70
CA GLU A 209 17.69 3.92 3.13
C GLU A 209 16.78 3.40 4.27
N TYR A 210 16.77 2.09 4.51
CA TYR A 210 15.99 1.40 5.55
C TYR A 210 16.83 0.98 6.76
N SER A 211 18.16 1.16 6.73
CA SER A 211 19.01 0.72 7.83
C SER A 211 18.82 1.61 9.05
N GLY A 212 18.60 0.98 10.18
CA GLY A 212 18.58 1.61 11.49
C GLY A 212 20.01 1.81 12.01
N ALA A 213 20.47 0.92 12.88
CA ALA A 213 21.82 0.92 13.41
C ALA A 213 22.57 -0.32 12.93
N SER A 214 23.86 -0.13 12.63
CA SER A 214 24.78 -1.21 12.30
C SER A 214 25.84 -1.29 13.39
N TYR A 215 26.12 -2.50 13.85
CA TYR A 215 27.05 -2.79 14.92
C TYR A 215 28.03 -3.88 14.47
N VAL A 216 29.32 -3.62 14.55
CA VAL A 216 30.36 -4.66 14.49
C VAL A 216 30.71 -5.03 15.92
N VAL A 217 30.52 -6.28 16.27
CA VAL A 217 30.63 -6.79 17.63
C VAL A 217 31.77 -7.79 17.72
N ASP A 218 32.63 -7.65 18.71
CA ASP A 218 33.74 -8.59 18.94
C ASP A 218 33.29 -9.87 19.68
N LYS A 219 34.21 -10.81 19.89
CA LYS A 219 33.99 -12.06 20.64
C LYS A 219 33.52 -11.84 22.09
N ASN A 220 33.86 -10.69 22.67
CA ASN A 220 33.49 -10.32 24.03
C ASN A 220 32.16 -9.55 24.08
N LYS A 221 31.43 -9.52 22.97
CA LYS A 221 30.18 -8.76 22.76
C LYS A 221 30.37 -7.24 22.86
N LYS A 222 31.57 -6.70 22.72
CA LYS A 222 31.83 -5.28 22.71
C LYS A 222 31.61 -4.70 21.31
N ILE A 223 30.92 -3.59 21.21
CA ILE A 223 30.69 -2.88 19.95
C ILE A 223 31.96 -2.12 19.60
N VAL A 224 32.62 -2.56 18.52
CA VAL A 224 33.90 -2.00 18.06
C VAL A 224 33.74 -1.00 16.91
N VAL A 225 32.71 -1.16 16.08
CA VAL A 225 32.35 -0.21 15.04
C VAL A 225 30.83 -0.05 14.99
N THR A 226 30.35 1.16 14.79
CA THR A 226 28.92 1.45 14.65
C THR A 226 28.71 2.78 13.94
N ASN A 227 27.56 2.92 13.24
CA ASN A 227 27.12 4.20 12.71
C ASN A 227 26.44 5.09 13.77
N HIS A 228 26.33 4.63 15.04
CA HIS A 228 25.79 5.36 16.19
C HIS A 228 26.81 5.46 17.30
N GLU A 229 27.60 6.53 17.35
CA GLU A 229 28.69 6.74 18.27
C GLU A 229 28.36 6.52 19.76
N LYS A 230 27.11 6.81 20.14
CA LYS A 230 26.63 6.63 21.53
C LYS A 230 26.83 5.19 22.06
N TYR A 231 26.85 4.19 21.19
CA TYR A 231 26.92 2.79 21.59
C TYR A 231 28.31 2.18 21.45
N LEU A 232 29.25 2.94 20.92
CA LEU A 232 30.62 2.51 20.73
C LEU A 232 31.28 2.13 22.08
N GLY A 233 31.98 1.01 22.10
CA GLY A 233 32.65 0.49 23.29
C GLY A 233 31.74 -0.17 24.33
N ASN A 234 30.41 -0.06 24.17
CA ASN A 234 29.43 -0.70 25.06
C ASN A 234 29.28 -2.17 24.74
N GLU A 235 28.75 -2.94 25.69
CA GLU A 235 28.38 -4.33 25.48
C GLU A 235 27.10 -4.40 24.63
N PHE A 236 27.11 -5.24 23.58
CA PHE A 236 25.94 -5.50 22.77
C PHE A 236 24.93 -6.36 23.55
N PRO A 237 23.68 -5.89 23.76
CA PRO A 237 22.73 -6.53 24.69
C PRO A 237 22.09 -7.82 24.19
N GLY A 238 22.47 -8.31 23.01
CA GLY A 238 21.87 -9.47 22.35
C GLY A 238 22.75 -10.72 22.37
N GLU A 239 22.14 -11.88 22.28
CA GLU A 239 22.84 -13.13 21.94
C GLU A 239 22.86 -13.28 20.42
N ILE A 240 24.01 -13.07 19.78
CA ILE A 240 24.21 -13.07 18.33
C ILE A 240 23.68 -14.36 17.70
N GLU A 241 23.98 -15.51 18.29
CA GLU A 241 23.49 -16.83 17.83
C GLU A 241 21.96 -16.90 17.78
N ARG A 242 21.31 -16.36 18.79
CA ARG A 242 19.86 -16.31 18.87
C ARG A 242 19.24 -15.33 17.89
N LEU A 243 19.93 -14.22 17.56
CA LEU A 243 19.49 -13.27 16.55
C LEU A 243 19.60 -13.86 15.15
N ARG A 244 20.64 -14.66 14.89
CA ARG A 244 20.86 -15.37 13.59
C ARG A 244 19.75 -16.38 13.29
N SER A 245 19.19 -17.05 14.33
CA SER A 245 18.19 -18.10 14.16
C SER A 245 16.75 -17.62 14.00
N THR A 246 16.46 -16.34 14.21
CA THR A 246 15.10 -15.79 14.21
C THR A 246 14.87 -14.76 13.13
N ASN A 247 13.86 -15.02 12.30
CA ASN A 247 13.38 -14.09 11.25
C ASN A 247 12.33 -13.08 11.74
N ASP A 248 12.04 -13.05 13.04
CA ASP A 248 11.00 -12.19 13.61
C ASP A 248 11.56 -10.83 14.06
N SER A 249 10.72 -9.80 13.98
CA SER A 249 11.05 -8.49 14.54
C SER A 249 11.16 -8.55 16.05
N ARG A 250 12.16 -7.90 16.60
CA ARG A 250 12.38 -7.79 18.04
C ARG A 250 12.47 -6.34 18.47
N TYR A 251 12.23 -6.13 19.74
CA TYR A 251 12.43 -4.84 20.35
C TYR A 251 13.93 -4.58 20.51
N ASP A 252 14.41 -3.52 19.88
CA ASP A 252 15.79 -3.07 20.04
C ASP A 252 15.92 -2.30 21.36
N ILE A 253 16.62 -2.89 22.30
CA ILE A 253 16.84 -2.31 23.64
C ILE A 253 17.67 -1.03 23.53
N LEU A 254 18.58 -0.96 22.56
CA LEU A 254 19.43 0.20 22.36
C LEU A 254 18.66 1.39 21.79
N ASN A 255 17.84 1.17 20.78
CA ASN A 255 17.11 2.22 20.05
C ASN A 255 15.64 2.38 20.47
N ASN A 256 15.16 1.61 21.44
CA ASN A 256 13.78 1.65 21.94
C ASN A 256 12.70 1.51 20.83
N THR A 257 12.97 0.70 19.82
CA THR A 257 12.10 0.49 18.64
C THR A 257 12.00 -0.98 18.28
N ASN A 258 10.95 -1.35 17.54
CA ASN A 258 10.87 -2.69 16.94
C ASN A 258 11.71 -2.74 15.66
N VAL A 259 12.65 -3.67 15.61
CA VAL A 259 13.55 -3.85 14.46
C VAL A 259 13.61 -5.30 13.99
N PHE A 260 14.00 -5.49 12.74
CA PHE A 260 14.51 -6.75 12.22
C PHE A 260 16.03 -6.75 12.37
N TYR A 261 16.59 -7.87 12.78
CA TYR A 261 18.04 -8.09 12.88
C TYR A 261 18.53 -8.90 11.69
N TYR A 262 19.64 -8.45 11.10
CA TYR A 262 20.40 -9.16 10.07
C TYR A 262 21.82 -9.36 10.58
N VAL A 263 22.23 -10.62 10.69
CA VAL A 263 23.51 -11.00 11.28
C VAL A 263 24.38 -11.60 10.19
N GLY A 264 25.53 -10.97 9.97
CA GLY A 264 26.57 -11.47 9.09
C GLY A 264 27.26 -12.73 9.60
N ASN A 265 28.11 -13.33 8.79
CA ASN A 265 28.96 -14.41 9.25
C ASN A 265 30.03 -13.87 10.19
N GLU A 266 30.52 -14.72 11.09
CA GLU A 266 31.69 -14.38 11.90
C GLU A 266 32.92 -14.25 10.98
N MET A 267 33.64 -13.13 11.13
CA MET A 267 34.84 -12.79 10.38
C MET A 267 36.07 -13.47 10.97
N SER A 268 37.17 -13.52 10.22
CA SER A 268 38.42 -14.21 10.60
C SER A 268 38.98 -13.72 11.94
N ASN A 269 38.82 -12.45 12.28
CA ASN A 269 39.24 -11.89 13.57
C ASN A 269 38.23 -12.11 14.70
N GLY A 270 37.07 -12.76 14.41
CA GLY A 270 35.99 -13.02 15.36
C GLY A 270 34.97 -11.90 15.54
N TRP A 271 35.00 -10.88 14.66
CA TRP A 271 33.98 -9.87 14.63
C TRP A 271 32.73 -10.36 13.91
N THR A 272 31.59 -9.85 14.28
CA THR A 272 30.31 -10.15 13.63
C THR A 272 29.57 -8.84 13.37
N LEU A 273 29.12 -8.65 12.12
CA LEU A 273 28.25 -7.53 11.76
C LEU A 273 26.81 -7.85 12.14
N VAL A 274 26.18 -6.93 12.85
CA VAL A 274 24.76 -6.96 13.20
C VAL A 274 24.11 -5.67 12.69
N GLU A 275 23.20 -5.80 11.74
CA GLU A 275 22.42 -4.69 11.20
C GLU A 275 21.00 -4.75 11.70
N THR A 276 20.42 -3.58 11.97
CA THR A 276 19.03 -3.44 12.39
C THR A 276 18.25 -2.63 11.36
N VAL A 277 16.99 -3.01 11.15
CA VAL A 277 16.07 -2.29 10.27
C VAL A 277 14.80 -2.00 11.02
N SER A 278 14.41 -0.73 11.10
CA SER A 278 13.17 -0.34 11.76
C SER A 278 11.95 -0.95 11.08
N VAL A 279 11.14 -1.68 11.85
CA VAL A 279 9.87 -2.26 11.36
C VAL A 279 8.96 -1.17 10.79
N LYS A 280 8.95 0.02 11.39
CA LYS A 280 8.15 1.16 10.94
C LYS A 280 8.58 1.63 9.55
N GLU A 281 9.89 1.77 9.32
CA GLU A 281 10.42 2.20 8.02
C GLU A 281 10.28 1.12 6.97
N PHE A 282 10.54 -0.13 7.34
CA PHE A 282 10.34 -1.29 6.48
C PHE A 282 8.92 -1.34 5.87
N TYR A 283 7.89 -0.99 6.67
CA TYR A 283 6.50 -0.98 6.21
C TYR A 283 6.00 0.42 5.78
N ARG A 284 6.82 1.47 5.77
CA ARG A 284 6.42 2.84 5.36
C ARG A 284 5.79 2.87 3.97
N ASN A 285 6.41 2.19 3.02
CA ASN A 285 5.91 2.10 1.65
C ASN A 285 4.59 1.31 1.54
N THR A 286 4.34 0.37 2.46
CA THR A 286 3.08 -0.37 2.52
C THR A 286 1.90 0.57 2.82
N ASN A 287 2.08 1.54 3.70
CA ASN A 287 1.05 2.52 4.05
C ASN A 287 0.72 3.43 2.85
N TYR A 288 1.74 3.79 2.05
CA TYR A 288 1.53 4.55 0.81
C TYR A 288 0.70 3.77 -0.22
N VAL A 289 1.01 2.50 -0.43
CA VAL A 289 0.23 1.62 -1.32
C VAL A 289 -1.20 1.46 -0.83
N MET A 290 -1.41 1.31 0.49
CA MET A 290 -2.75 1.26 1.07
C MET A 290 -3.53 2.57 0.83
N LEU A 291 -2.88 3.73 0.98
CA LEU A 291 -3.51 5.03 0.71
C LEU A 291 -3.92 5.15 -0.76
N VAL A 292 -3.04 4.81 -1.69
CA VAL A 292 -3.33 4.83 -3.14
C VAL A 292 -4.48 3.89 -3.49
N THR A 293 -4.49 2.69 -2.91
CA THR A 293 -5.57 1.71 -3.11
C THR A 293 -6.91 2.25 -2.59
N LEU A 294 -6.90 2.92 -1.42
CA LEU A 294 -8.10 3.56 -0.86
C LEU A 294 -8.63 4.69 -1.76
N LEU A 295 -7.73 5.56 -2.26
CA LEU A 295 -8.12 6.64 -3.18
C LEU A 295 -8.70 6.10 -4.49
N PHE A 296 -8.12 5.02 -5.02
CA PHE A 296 -8.64 4.33 -6.21
C PHE A 296 -10.03 3.74 -5.96
N LEU A 297 -10.26 3.14 -4.80
CA LEU A 297 -11.56 2.62 -4.38
C LEU A 297 -12.61 3.74 -4.28
N LEU A 298 -12.26 4.88 -3.69
CA LEU A 298 -13.15 6.06 -3.64
C LEU A 298 -13.49 6.58 -5.04
N GLY A 299 -12.50 6.58 -5.95
CA GLY A 299 -12.72 6.93 -7.36
C GLY A 299 -13.73 6.00 -8.06
N ILE A 300 -13.61 4.69 -7.86
CA ILE A 300 -14.56 3.70 -8.39
C ILE A 300 -15.97 3.91 -7.80
N LEU A 301 -16.09 4.17 -6.50
CA LEU A 301 -17.37 4.48 -5.86
C LEU A 301 -18.02 5.74 -6.46
N PHE A 302 -17.24 6.78 -6.69
CA PHE A 302 -17.73 8.00 -7.33
C PHE A 302 -18.22 7.77 -8.76
N LEU A 303 -17.41 7.07 -9.59
CA LEU A 303 -17.80 6.72 -10.96
C LEU A 303 -19.06 5.85 -10.99
N SER A 304 -19.19 4.93 -10.05
CA SER A 304 -20.38 4.08 -9.92
C SER A 304 -21.62 4.88 -9.53
N PHE A 305 -21.47 5.85 -8.65
CA PHE A 305 -22.57 6.76 -8.30
C PHE A 305 -23.05 7.57 -9.53
N VAL A 306 -22.12 8.06 -10.35
CA VAL A 306 -22.46 8.75 -11.60
C VAL A 306 -23.17 7.80 -12.56
N ALA A 307 -22.65 6.58 -12.77
CA ALA A 307 -23.24 5.58 -13.64
C ALA A 307 -24.67 5.21 -13.20
N ILE A 308 -24.89 4.97 -11.90
CA ILE A 308 -26.24 4.70 -11.34
C ILE A 308 -27.18 5.89 -11.56
N SER A 309 -26.69 7.12 -11.43
CA SER A 309 -27.51 8.31 -11.66
C SER A 309 -27.94 8.42 -13.12
N ILE A 310 -27.05 8.13 -14.06
CA ILE A 310 -27.36 8.07 -15.50
C ILE A 310 -28.37 6.97 -15.81
N LEU A 311 -28.13 5.75 -15.33
CA LEU A 311 -29.06 4.61 -15.51
C LEU A 311 -30.46 4.91 -14.92
N THR A 312 -30.49 5.58 -13.75
CA THR A 312 -31.76 5.96 -13.14
C THR A 312 -32.55 6.93 -14.03
N LYS A 313 -31.87 7.90 -14.64
CA LYS A 313 -32.52 8.90 -15.51
C LYS A 313 -33.01 8.31 -16.82
N HIS A 314 -32.23 7.42 -17.44
CA HIS A 314 -32.55 6.89 -18.79
C HIS A 314 -33.39 5.61 -18.79
N ILE A 315 -33.32 4.79 -17.75
CA ILE A 315 -34.06 3.52 -17.71
C ILE A 315 -35.17 3.55 -16.63
N THR A 316 -34.80 3.85 -15.39
CA THR A 316 -35.72 3.64 -14.27
C THR A 316 -36.87 4.65 -14.27
N LYS A 317 -36.60 5.93 -14.56
CA LYS A 317 -37.64 6.97 -14.56
C LYS A 317 -38.64 6.78 -15.69
N PRO A 318 -38.24 6.62 -16.99
CA PRO A 318 -39.20 6.39 -18.07
C PRO A 318 -40.03 5.14 -17.85
N THR A 319 -39.46 4.05 -17.33
CA THR A 319 -40.21 2.82 -17.04
C THR A 319 -41.26 3.03 -15.93
N GLN A 320 -40.97 3.88 -14.92
CA GLN A 320 -41.93 4.24 -13.88
C GLN A 320 -43.05 5.11 -14.43
N ASP A 321 -42.73 6.10 -15.26
CA ASP A 321 -43.68 7.01 -15.89
C ASP A 321 -44.66 6.20 -16.81
N LEU A 322 -44.14 5.21 -17.57
CA LEU A 322 -44.91 4.30 -18.35
C LEU A 322 -45.88 3.45 -17.51
N LEU A 323 -45.37 2.89 -16.38
CA LEU A 323 -46.18 2.12 -15.44
C LEU A 323 -47.31 2.95 -14.81
N GLU A 324 -47.03 4.20 -14.49
CA GLU A 324 -48.02 5.14 -13.93
C GLU A 324 -49.08 5.50 -14.96
N SER A 325 -48.67 5.77 -16.20
CA SER A 325 -49.57 6.04 -17.31
C SER A 325 -50.50 4.83 -17.59
N MET A 326 -50.00 3.61 -17.59
CA MET A 326 -50.78 2.39 -17.70
C MET A 326 -51.82 2.25 -16.56
N LYS A 327 -51.44 2.59 -15.33
CA LYS A 327 -52.36 2.56 -14.18
C LYS A 327 -53.48 3.62 -14.30
N LEU A 328 -53.14 4.82 -14.76
CA LEU A 328 -54.15 5.87 -14.99
C LEU A 328 -55.10 5.51 -16.09
N PHE A 329 -54.61 4.95 -17.18
CA PHE A 329 -55.43 4.42 -18.28
C PHE A 329 -56.38 3.31 -17.81
N GLY A 330 -55.88 2.36 -17.00
CA GLY A 330 -56.75 1.29 -16.43
C GLY A 330 -57.79 1.81 -15.42
N LYS A 331 -57.65 3.02 -14.88
CA LYS A 331 -58.65 3.70 -14.04
C LYS A 331 -59.67 4.54 -14.84
N GLY A 332 -59.59 4.50 -16.17
CA GLY A 332 -60.53 5.18 -17.07
C GLY A 332 -60.04 6.54 -17.60
N ASN A 333 -58.82 6.94 -17.31
CA ASN A 333 -58.22 8.15 -17.92
C ASN A 333 -57.62 7.73 -19.30
N LEU A 334 -58.48 7.63 -20.31
CA LEU A 334 -58.11 7.13 -21.62
C LEU A 334 -57.27 8.12 -22.46
N SER A 335 -57.29 9.40 -22.12
CA SER A 335 -56.51 10.43 -22.83
C SER A 335 -55.09 10.61 -22.31
N HIS A 336 -54.75 9.93 -21.20
CA HIS A 336 -53.38 10.03 -20.66
C HIS A 336 -52.38 9.32 -21.53
N ARG A 337 -51.29 10.03 -21.87
CA ARG A 337 -50.17 9.52 -22.70
C ARG A 337 -48.87 9.65 -21.90
N VAL A 338 -47.93 8.72 -22.23
CA VAL A 338 -46.55 8.81 -21.67
C VAL A 338 -45.70 9.72 -22.55
N GLU A 339 -44.87 10.53 -21.90
CA GLU A 339 -43.86 11.33 -22.59
C GLU A 339 -42.70 10.41 -23.04
N VAL A 340 -42.46 10.29 -24.35
CA VAL A 340 -41.35 9.49 -24.88
C VAL A 340 -40.10 10.32 -24.87
N THR A 341 -39.26 10.08 -23.87
CA THR A 341 -38.00 10.86 -23.63
C THR A 341 -36.75 10.15 -24.15
N THR A 342 -36.84 8.88 -24.57
CA THR A 342 -35.68 8.07 -25.04
C THR A 342 -35.98 7.53 -26.45
N GLN A 343 -34.90 7.23 -27.20
CA GLN A 343 -35.02 6.66 -28.56
C GLN A 343 -34.62 5.16 -28.58
N ASP A 344 -34.46 4.55 -27.42
CA ASP A 344 -34.16 3.13 -27.22
C ASP A 344 -35.44 2.25 -27.17
N GLU A 345 -35.28 1.00 -26.75
CA GLU A 345 -36.38 0.04 -26.60
C GLU A 345 -37.44 0.54 -25.61
N ILE A 346 -37.05 1.34 -24.60
CA ILE A 346 -37.98 1.94 -23.62
C ILE A 346 -38.86 2.98 -24.33
N GLY A 347 -38.25 3.83 -25.16
CA GLY A 347 -38.96 4.81 -25.98
C GLY A 347 -39.92 4.14 -26.98
N GLN A 348 -39.52 3.02 -27.58
CA GLN A 348 -40.39 2.24 -28.46
C GLN A 348 -41.60 1.67 -27.71
N ILE A 349 -41.41 1.09 -26.52
CA ILE A 349 -42.54 0.62 -25.68
C ILE A 349 -43.47 1.76 -25.33
N GLY A 350 -42.94 2.96 -25.01
CA GLY A 350 -43.75 4.16 -24.73
C GLY A 350 -44.61 4.57 -25.95
N SER A 351 -44.02 4.56 -27.14
CA SER A 351 -44.69 4.89 -28.38
C SER A 351 -45.83 3.88 -28.72
N GLU A 352 -45.56 2.58 -28.58
CA GLU A 352 -46.52 1.53 -28.79
C GLU A 352 -47.68 1.59 -27.75
N TYR A 353 -47.36 1.90 -26.49
CA TYR A 353 -48.38 2.15 -25.48
C TYR A 353 -49.29 3.32 -25.90
N ASN A 354 -48.76 4.44 -26.34
CA ASN A 354 -49.52 5.60 -26.78
C ASN A 354 -50.42 5.29 -27.93
N ARG A 355 -49.91 4.52 -28.93
CA ARG A 355 -50.69 4.04 -30.10
C ARG A 355 -51.82 3.11 -29.69
N MET A 356 -51.58 2.18 -28.76
CA MET A 356 -52.59 1.30 -28.21
C MET A 356 -53.71 2.09 -27.49
N ALA A 357 -53.29 3.07 -26.67
CA ALA A 357 -54.19 3.92 -25.92
C ALA A 357 -55.12 4.75 -26.86
N GLU A 358 -54.58 5.29 -27.95
CA GLU A 358 -55.33 6.02 -28.98
C GLU A 358 -56.31 5.11 -29.70
N ASN A 359 -55.90 3.90 -30.07
CA ASN A 359 -56.81 2.93 -30.72
C ASN A 359 -57.97 2.54 -29.81
N ILE A 360 -57.71 2.30 -28.50
CA ILE A 360 -58.77 1.97 -27.54
C ILE A 360 -59.70 3.14 -27.32
N GLU A 361 -59.18 4.38 -27.17
CA GLU A 361 -59.98 5.61 -27.03
C GLU A 361 -60.94 5.75 -28.24
N THR A 362 -60.39 5.60 -29.47
CA THR A 362 -61.18 5.65 -30.73
C THR A 362 -62.24 4.53 -30.80
N LEU A 363 -61.90 3.33 -30.35
CA LEU A 363 -62.87 2.22 -30.30
C LEU A 363 -64.02 2.48 -29.33
N ILE A 364 -63.71 3.03 -28.15
CA ILE A 364 -64.73 3.35 -27.16
C ILE A 364 -65.65 4.47 -27.67
N GLU A 365 -65.09 5.51 -28.32
CA GLU A 365 -65.90 6.56 -28.94
C GLU A 365 -66.84 5.99 -30.05
N LYS A 366 -66.32 5.09 -30.88
CA LYS A 366 -67.12 4.44 -31.91
C LYS A 366 -68.26 3.60 -31.31
N VAL A 367 -67.95 2.82 -30.26
CA VAL A 367 -68.98 1.99 -29.58
C VAL A 367 -70.01 2.90 -28.94
N TYR A 368 -69.60 3.94 -28.27
CA TYR A 368 -70.55 4.88 -27.65
C TYR A 368 -71.43 5.60 -28.69
N LYS A 369 -70.84 6.01 -29.83
CA LYS A 369 -71.58 6.63 -30.92
C LYS A 369 -72.58 5.64 -31.57
N MET A 370 -72.17 4.37 -31.74
CA MET A 370 -73.11 3.33 -32.25
C MET A 370 -74.23 3.06 -31.26
N GLU A 371 -74.00 3.05 -29.97
CA GLU A 371 -75.03 2.88 -28.95
C GLU A 371 -75.99 4.03 -28.95
N ILE A 372 -75.54 5.29 -29.06
CA ILE A 372 -76.40 6.46 -29.22
C ILE A 372 -77.26 6.33 -30.50
N MET A 373 -76.62 5.95 -31.64
CA MET A 373 -77.35 5.77 -32.90
C MET A 373 -78.38 4.65 -32.80
N GLN A 374 -78.04 3.54 -32.13
CA GLN A 374 -79.00 2.44 -31.91
C GLN A 374 -80.16 2.92 -31.03
N LYS A 375 -79.90 3.63 -29.94
CA LYS A 375 -80.93 4.19 -29.08
C LYS A 375 -81.83 5.19 -29.84
N GLN A 376 -81.23 6.02 -30.70
CA GLN A 376 -81.98 6.94 -31.54
C GLN A 376 -82.88 6.22 -32.50
N ALA A 377 -82.35 5.18 -33.18
CA ALA A 377 -83.13 4.37 -34.08
C ALA A 377 -84.26 3.61 -33.37
N GLU A 378 -84.02 3.17 -32.12
CA GLU A 378 -85.08 2.56 -31.28
C GLU A 378 -86.22 3.55 -30.97
N ILE A 379 -85.79 4.80 -30.59
CA ILE A 379 -86.78 5.86 -30.38
C ILE A 379 -87.53 6.20 -31.64
N ASP A 380 -86.86 6.38 -32.76
CA ASP A 380 -87.48 6.68 -34.03
C ASP A 380 -88.47 5.53 -34.45
N PHE A 381 -88.09 4.23 -34.26
CA PHE A 381 -88.98 3.10 -34.49
C PHE A 381 -90.21 3.12 -33.59
N LEU A 382 -90.03 3.44 -32.29
CA LEU A 382 -91.18 3.56 -31.37
C LEU A 382 -92.08 4.73 -31.75
N CYS A 383 -91.54 5.86 -32.19
CA CYS A 383 -92.35 6.98 -32.72
C CYS A 383 -93.13 6.61 -33.99
N MET A 384 -92.54 5.79 -34.91
CA MET A 384 -93.29 5.31 -36.12
C MET A 384 -94.42 4.34 -35.82
N GLN A 385 -94.38 3.62 -34.66
CA GLN A 385 -95.53 2.77 -34.25
C GLN A 385 -96.74 3.63 -33.77
N ILE A 386 -96.52 4.88 -33.38
CA ILE A 386 -97.62 5.82 -33.17
C ILE A 386 -97.99 6.31 -34.54
N ASN A 387 -98.99 5.65 -35.24
CA ASN A 387 -99.46 6.10 -36.56
C ASN A 387 -99.78 7.57 -36.54
N PRO A 388 -98.93 8.48 -37.03
CA PRO A 388 -99.14 9.94 -36.90
C PRO A 388 -100.42 10.37 -37.61
N HIS A 389 -100.65 9.69 -38.77
CA HIS A 389 -101.82 9.98 -39.58
C HIS A 389 -103.11 9.57 -38.88
N PHE A 390 -103.11 8.45 -38.15
CA PHE A 390 -104.34 8.08 -37.35
C PHE A 390 -104.57 9.05 -36.19
N LEU A 391 -103.48 9.50 -35.51
CA LEU A 391 -103.50 10.45 -34.42
C LEU A 391 -104.04 11.79 -34.90
N TYR A 392 -103.55 12.34 -36.03
CA TYR A 392 -104.06 13.57 -36.66
C TYR A 392 -105.47 13.43 -37.08
N ASN A 393 -105.85 12.37 -37.76
CA ASN A 393 -107.24 12.15 -38.24
C ASN A 393 -108.18 12.05 -37.03
N THR A 394 -107.76 11.44 -35.92
CA THR A 394 -108.57 11.31 -34.71
C THR A 394 -108.77 12.66 -34.00
N LEU A 395 -107.65 13.39 -33.86
CA LEU A 395 -107.68 14.72 -33.30
C LEU A 395 -108.52 15.73 -34.12
N ASP A 396 -108.37 15.69 -35.46
CA ASP A 396 -109.18 16.45 -36.40
C ASP A 396 -110.67 16.11 -36.28
N THR A 397 -111.03 14.84 -36.20
CA THR A 397 -112.41 14.39 -36.00
C THR A 397 -112.98 14.89 -34.72
N ILE A 398 -112.22 14.86 -33.60
CA ILE A 398 -112.58 15.41 -32.28
C ILE A 398 -112.75 16.93 -32.34
N SER A 399 -111.81 17.62 -33.02
CA SER A 399 -111.86 19.07 -33.26
C SER A 399 -113.09 19.48 -34.01
N TRP A 400 -113.37 18.80 -35.11
CA TRP A 400 -114.65 19.03 -35.88
C TRP A 400 -115.86 18.77 -35.06
N ALA A 401 -115.93 17.74 -34.24
CA ALA A 401 -117.03 17.39 -33.37
C ALA A 401 -117.27 18.49 -32.31
N ALA A 402 -116.12 19.02 -31.75
CA ALA A 402 -116.15 20.11 -30.78
C ALA A 402 -116.71 21.40 -31.40
N ILE A 403 -116.34 21.74 -32.65
CA ILE A 403 -116.87 22.92 -33.41
C ILE A 403 -118.36 22.77 -33.65
N ALA A 404 -118.80 21.59 -34.07
CA ALA A 404 -120.23 21.32 -34.37
C ALA A 404 -121.14 21.49 -33.11
N GLN A 405 -120.63 21.30 -31.93
CA GLN A 405 -121.34 21.50 -30.67
C GLN A 405 -121.15 22.92 -30.09
N GLY A 406 -120.52 23.88 -30.80
CA GLY A 406 -120.38 25.23 -30.43
C GLY A 406 -119.45 25.49 -29.21
N ASN A 407 -118.56 24.52 -28.88
CA ASN A 407 -117.67 24.57 -27.77
C ASN A 407 -116.28 25.17 -28.20
N GLU A 408 -116.19 26.49 -28.27
CA GLU A 408 -115.03 27.25 -28.70
C GLU A 408 -113.78 27.03 -27.83
N ARG A 409 -114.02 26.74 -26.54
CA ARG A 409 -112.88 26.44 -25.59
C ARG A 409 -112.26 25.10 -25.90
N ALA A 410 -113.03 24.09 -26.25
CA ALA A 410 -112.53 22.75 -26.66
C ALA A 410 -111.75 22.80 -28.00
N LYS A 411 -112.15 23.68 -28.92
CA LYS A 411 -111.43 23.94 -30.16
C LYS A 411 -110.06 24.57 -29.89
N ILE A 412 -109.97 25.64 -29.12
CA ILE A 412 -108.66 26.28 -28.81
C ILE A 412 -107.72 25.34 -28.05
N ALA A 413 -108.26 24.50 -27.14
CA ALA A 413 -107.41 23.54 -26.37
C ALA A 413 -106.92 22.40 -27.34
N MET A 414 -107.68 22.01 -28.30
CA MET A 414 -107.33 21.00 -29.26
C MET A 414 -106.32 21.55 -30.28
N ASP A 415 -106.49 22.74 -30.81
CA ASP A 415 -105.59 23.41 -31.73
C ASP A 415 -104.20 23.61 -31.03
N LEU A 416 -104.15 23.95 -29.73
CA LEU A 416 -102.95 24.07 -28.98
C LEU A 416 -102.27 22.72 -28.73
N PHE A 417 -103.07 21.67 -28.51
CA PHE A 417 -102.61 20.31 -28.35
C PHE A 417 -102.02 19.74 -29.68
N CYS A 418 -102.73 19.93 -30.77
CA CYS A 418 -102.26 19.56 -32.15
C CYS A 418 -100.92 20.30 -32.46
N TYR A 419 -100.85 21.58 -32.16
CA TYR A 419 -99.61 22.32 -32.37
C TYR A 419 -98.44 21.76 -31.53
N ARG A 420 -98.64 21.44 -30.25
CA ARG A 420 -97.62 20.80 -29.42
C ARG A 420 -97.28 19.41 -29.93
N VAL A 421 -98.22 18.59 -30.26
CA VAL A 421 -97.93 17.26 -30.78
C VAL A 421 -97.11 17.34 -32.06
N ALA A 422 -97.43 18.31 -32.95
CA ALA A 422 -96.62 18.56 -34.16
C ALA A 422 -95.20 18.97 -33.98
N GLN A 423 -94.94 19.58 -32.80
CA GLN A 423 -93.56 19.95 -32.43
C GLN A 423 -92.72 18.78 -31.88
N TYR A 424 -93.39 17.67 -31.43
CA TYR A 424 -92.71 16.55 -30.78
C TYR A 424 -92.74 15.26 -31.62
N ILE A 425 -93.46 15.23 -32.71
CA ILE A 425 -93.40 14.19 -33.75
C ILE A 425 -92.54 14.63 -34.95
#